data_c0b8e9724319f391c6b795b7385c2626
#
_entry.id   c0b8e9724319f391c6b795b7385c2626
#
_cell.length_a   1.000
_cell.length_b   1.000
_cell.length_c   1.000
_cell.angle_alpha   90.00
_cell.angle_beta   90.00
_cell.angle_gamma   90.00
#
_symmetry.space_group_name_H-M   'P 1'
#
loop_
_entity.id
_entity.type
_entity.pdbx_description
1 polymer ?
#
loop_
_entity_poly.entity_id
_entity_poly.type
_entity_poly.pdbx_seq_one_letter_code
_entity_poly.pdbx_strand_id
1 'polypeptide(L)'
;VDDWFNKLSCGDNGTAKTYMVKYKITDKLDRVVEDSRSFTVTPPVFEWAMAENAGDIFAKYAYLRVKAKDADKVTFYHNGSQLTDLIPLGQEENGVVSFVWNNLTAGQSYSNITAKYDGGRELSGISFTTENDAQLPDNIGQLEEWNAKGVKYEGIGIDVSATAGVGKYASSPYRSWERWEIKGWGTLNSKTTQYGAERTSRFTAFSTPYTWTRYVANSGTIKTEGINGGNAAQIRTVGWGEGNKAPAISSGFGDCENSDAGELFLGDNFEKGILFTSRPRKITFYYRYIPKNIQDYGEAVFVVKDSQQNIIATKSFKFESQSSWTQESILLEYGVT
;
A
#
# COMPACT_ATOMS: atom_id res chain seq x y z
N VAL A 1 -59.31 -3.14 6.53
CA VAL A 1 -58.52 -3.63 5.37
C VAL A 1 -57.05 -3.65 5.73
N ASP A 2 -56.54 -2.61 6.45
CA ASP A 2 -55.14 -2.46 6.76
C ASP A 2 -54.60 -3.54 7.72
N ASP A 3 -55.39 -3.98 8.68
CA ASP A 3 -55.00 -5.01 9.64
C ASP A 3 -54.80 -6.41 9.01
N TRP A 4 -55.45 -6.67 7.86
CA TRP A 4 -55.27 -7.92 7.14
C TRP A 4 -53.93 -8.05 6.43
N PHE A 5 -53.46 -6.97 5.80
CA PHE A 5 -52.14 -6.97 5.15
C PHE A 5 -51.02 -7.17 6.14
N ASN A 6 -51.11 -6.65 7.34
CA ASN A 6 -50.12 -6.79 8.40
C ASN A 6 -49.99 -8.23 8.94
N LYS A 7 -50.99 -9.09 8.64
CA LYS A 7 -50.99 -10.51 9.04
C LYS A 7 -50.47 -11.45 7.97
N LEU A 8 -50.13 -10.93 6.79
CA LEU A 8 -49.56 -11.76 5.73
C LEU A 8 -48.14 -12.12 6.05
N SER A 9 -47.79 -13.37 5.95
CA SER A 9 -46.46 -13.91 6.18
C SER A 9 -46.01 -14.77 5.02
N CYS A 10 -44.72 -14.93 4.85
CA CYS A 10 -44.18 -15.98 4.00
C CYS A 10 -44.56 -17.36 4.54
N GLY A 11 -44.37 -18.38 3.73
CA GLY A 11 -44.50 -19.76 4.19
C GLY A 11 -43.37 -20.15 5.16
N ASP A 12 -43.52 -21.29 5.78
CA ASP A 12 -42.55 -21.83 6.72
C ASP A 12 -41.14 -21.96 6.05
N ASN A 13 -40.12 -21.77 6.83
CA ASN A 13 -38.73 -21.77 6.38
C ASN A 13 -38.41 -20.75 5.27
N GLY A 14 -39.15 -19.63 5.21
CA GLY A 14 -38.91 -18.59 4.23
C GLY A 14 -39.24 -18.99 2.80
N THR A 15 -40.25 -19.83 2.60
CA THR A 15 -40.79 -20.13 1.27
C THR A 15 -41.82 -19.09 0.84
N ALA A 16 -42.01 -18.94 -0.46
CA ALA A 16 -43.07 -18.09 -0.99
C ALA A 16 -44.46 -18.68 -0.62
N LYS A 17 -45.39 -17.84 -0.23
CA LYS A 17 -46.74 -18.24 0.11
C LYS A 17 -47.78 -17.48 -0.72
N THR A 18 -48.61 -18.21 -1.42
CA THR A 18 -49.65 -17.62 -2.25
C THR A 18 -50.96 -17.52 -1.46
N TYR A 19 -51.50 -16.34 -1.48
CA TYR A 19 -52.82 -16.03 -0.89
C TYR A 19 -53.84 -15.75 -1.99
N MET A 20 -55.07 -16.14 -1.75
CA MET A 20 -56.17 -15.86 -2.64
C MET A 20 -57.16 -14.91 -1.92
N VAL A 21 -57.37 -13.75 -2.50
CA VAL A 21 -58.40 -12.82 -2.06
C VAL A 21 -59.64 -13.08 -2.89
N LYS A 22 -60.71 -13.44 -2.22
CA LYS A 22 -62.04 -13.53 -2.82
C LYS A 22 -62.81 -12.29 -2.40
N TYR A 23 -63.45 -11.66 -3.36
CA TYR A 23 -64.33 -10.55 -3.10
C TYR A 23 -65.67 -10.76 -3.74
N LYS A 24 -66.69 -10.29 -3.04
CA LYS A 24 -68.07 -10.40 -3.43
C LYS A 24 -68.69 -9.02 -3.42
N ILE A 25 -69.23 -8.62 -4.54
CA ILE A 25 -70.01 -7.39 -4.67
C ILE A 25 -71.41 -7.74 -4.83
N THR A 26 -72.26 -7.18 -3.96
CA THR A 26 -73.76 -7.32 -4.05
C THR A 26 -74.25 -5.93 -4.34
N ASP A 27 -75.12 -5.80 -5.37
CA ASP A 27 -75.78 -4.55 -5.70
C ASP A 27 -77.13 -4.40 -4.91
N LYS A 28 -77.77 -3.26 -5.12
CA LYS A 28 -79.01 -2.93 -4.43
C LYS A 28 -80.20 -3.84 -4.85
N LEU A 29 -80.02 -4.68 -5.85
CA LEU A 29 -81.00 -5.64 -6.34
C LEU A 29 -80.62 -7.10 -5.99
N ASP A 30 -79.74 -7.26 -5.00
CA ASP A 30 -79.20 -8.54 -4.53
C ASP A 30 -78.43 -9.36 -5.61
N ARG A 31 -78.05 -8.74 -6.70
CA ARG A 31 -77.27 -9.41 -7.71
C ARG A 31 -75.79 -9.48 -7.21
N VAL A 32 -75.20 -10.63 -7.32
CA VAL A 32 -73.88 -10.94 -6.78
C VAL A 32 -72.91 -11.15 -7.91
N VAL A 33 -71.75 -10.51 -7.80
CA VAL A 33 -70.57 -10.80 -8.60
C VAL A 33 -69.46 -11.22 -7.64
N GLU A 34 -68.89 -12.38 -7.89
CA GLU A 34 -67.71 -12.87 -7.14
C GLU A 34 -66.57 -12.97 -8.09
N ASP A 35 -65.37 -12.55 -7.62
CA ASP A 35 -64.14 -12.75 -8.32
C ASP A 35 -63.05 -13.06 -7.30
N SER A 36 -61.93 -13.58 -7.76
CA SER A 36 -60.78 -13.89 -6.89
C SER A 36 -59.48 -13.54 -7.59
N ARG A 37 -58.54 -13.03 -6.80
CA ARG A 37 -57.18 -12.77 -7.25
C ARG A 37 -56.20 -13.39 -6.30
N SER A 38 -55.15 -13.99 -6.85
CA SER A 38 -54.04 -14.48 -6.08
C SER A 38 -52.84 -13.51 -6.13
N PHE A 39 -52.14 -13.45 -5.04
CA PHE A 39 -50.82 -12.78 -4.95
C PHE A 39 -49.90 -13.61 -4.08
N THR A 40 -48.60 -13.47 -4.33
CA THR A 40 -47.59 -14.26 -3.63
C THR A 40 -46.75 -13.34 -2.75
N VAL A 41 -46.63 -13.69 -1.49
CA VAL A 41 -45.68 -13.07 -0.56
C VAL A 41 -44.41 -13.86 -0.65
N THR A 42 -43.35 -13.21 -1.14
CA THR A 42 -42.01 -13.79 -1.22
C THR A 42 -41.16 -13.32 -0.03
N PRO A 43 -40.36 -14.18 0.55
CA PRO A 43 -39.43 -13.75 1.61
C PRO A 43 -38.41 -12.76 1.07
N PRO A 44 -37.91 -11.87 1.93
CA PRO A 44 -36.76 -11.04 1.56
C PRO A 44 -35.58 -11.90 1.14
N VAL A 45 -34.70 -11.37 0.28
CA VAL A 45 -33.44 -12.05 -0.09
C VAL A 45 -32.63 -12.24 1.18
N PHE A 46 -32.07 -13.44 1.36
CA PHE A 46 -31.12 -13.74 2.41
C PHE A 46 -30.16 -14.81 1.90
N GLU A 47 -28.92 -14.39 1.61
CA GLU A 47 -27.88 -15.22 1.00
C GLU A 47 -26.50 -14.73 1.42
N TRP A 48 -25.52 -15.61 1.37
CA TRP A 48 -24.13 -15.21 1.57
C TRP A 48 -23.68 -14.27 0.46
N ALA A 49 -22.95 -13.22 0.84
CA ALA A 49 -22.36 -12.23 -0.05
C ALA A 49 -20.86 -12.07 0.23
N MET A 50 -20.23 -13.11 0.77
CA MET A 50 -18.77 -13.17 0.96
C MET A 50 -18.09 -13.08 -0.40
N ALA A 51 -17.02 -12.29 -0.47
CA ALA A 51 -16.24 -12.18 -1.69
C ALA A 51 -15.63 -13.53 -2.06
N GLU A 52 -15.73 -13.88 -3.33
CA GLU A 52 -14.96 -14.98 -3.88
C GLU A 52 -13.46 -14.72 -3.71
N ASN A 53 -12.65 -15.75 -3.71
CA ASN A 53 -11.19 -15.66 -3.58
C ASN A 53 -10.68 -15.06 -2.25
N ALA A 54 -11.38 -15.27 -1.18
CA ALA A 54 -10.99 -14.88 0.17
C ALA A 54 -10.76 -13.36 0.36
N GLY A 55 -11.34 -12.51 -0.51
CA GLY A 55 -11.22 -11.04 -0.41
C GLY A 55 -11.63 -10.47 0.95
N ASP A 56 -12.54 -11.16 1.64
CA ASP A 56 -13.05 -10.77 2.95
C ASP A 56 -12.27 -11.37 4.13
N ILE A 57 -11.27 -12.22 3.90
CA ILE A 57 -10.57 -12.97 4.95
C ILE A 57 -9.14 -12.44 5.09
N PHE A 58 -8.80 -11.98 6.28
CA PHE A 58 -7.49 -11.43 6.65
C PHE A 58 -6.84 -12.27 7.74
N ALA A 59 -5.63 -11.89 8.18
CA ALA A 59 -4.90 -12.65 9.18
C ALA A 59 -5.59 -12.68 10.57
N LYS A 60 -6.21 -11.58 10.99
CA LYS A 60 -6.77 -11.42 12.36
C LYS A 60 -8.22 -10.95 12.38
N TYR A 61 -8.83 -10.80 11.24
CA TYR A 61 -10.25 -10.43 11.11
C TYR A 61 -10.83 -10.92 9.80
N ALA A 62 -12.13 -11.00 9.73
CA ALA A 62 -12.88 -11.33 8.54
C ALA A 62 -14.10 -10.43 8.41
N TYR A 63 -14.49 -10.09 7.19
CA TYR A 63 -15.80 -9.53 6.91
C TYR A 63 -16.78 -10.67 6.73
N LEU A 64 -17.85 -10.67 7.50
CA LEU A 64 -19.01 -11.54 7.28
C LEU A 64 -20.06 -10.72 6.53
N ARG A 65 -20.39 -11.15 5.32
CA ARG A 65 -21.29 -10.42 4.42
C ARG A 65 -22.47 -11.30 4.02
N VAL A 66 -23.64 -10.73 4.13
CA VAL A 66 -24.87 -11.36 3.66
C VAL A 66 -25.71 -10.31 2.93
N LYS A 67 -26.46 -10.75 1.94
CA LYS A 67 -27.51 -9.93 1.36
C LYS A 67 -28.77 -10.11 2.19
N ALA A 68 -29.25 -9.04 2.78
CA ALA A 68 -30.41 -9.03 3.66
C ALA A 68 -31.15 -7.69 3.57
N LYS A 69 -32.45 -7.69 3.89
CA LYS A 69 -33.25 -6.48 3.90
C LYS A 69 -32.91 -5.57 5.08
N ASP A 70 -32.81 -6.14 6.28
CA ASP A 70 -32.64 -5.42 7.53
C ASP A 70 -31.41 -5.97 8.26
N ALA A 71 -30.41 -5.12 8.50
CA ALA A 71 -29.14 -5.51 9.12
C ALA A 71 -29.30 -5.98 10.58
N ASP A 72 -30.19 -5.33 11.33
CA ASP A 72 -30.48 -5.61 12.73
C ASP A 72 -31.14 -6.98 12.97
N LYS A 73 -31.64 -7.61 11.91
CA LYS A 73 -32.22 -8.95 11.96
C LYS A 73 -31.25 -10.07 11.64
N VAL A 74 -30.01 -9.73 11.28
CA VAL A 74 -28.98 -10.71 10.96
C VAL A 74 -28.17 -11.07 12.21
N THR A 75 -28.03 -12.36 12.45
CA THR A 75 -27.17 -12.90 13.51
C THR A 75 -26.27 -13.99 12.95
N PHE A 76 -25.02 -14.03 13.41
CA PHE A 76 -24.04 -15.02 12.99
C PHE A 76 -23.70 -15.97 14.13
N TYR A 77 -23.32 -17.19 13.75
CA TYR A 77 -22.96 -18.25 14.67
C TYR A 77 -21.68 -18.93 14.20
N HIS A 78 -20.88 -19.36 15.15
CA HIS A 78 -19.72 -20.23 14.92
C HIS A 78 -19.85 -21.47 15.80
N ASN A 79 -19.88 -22.65 15.18
CA ASN A 79 -20.11 -23.92 15.88
C ASN A 79 -21.36 -23.91 16.79
N GLY A 80 -22.43 -23.28 16.33
CA GLY A 80 -23.69 -23.16 17.05
C GLY A 80 -23.74 -22.09 18.14
N SER A 81 -22.63 -21.45 18.48
CA SER A 81 -22.58 -20.31 19.41
C SER A 81 -22.73 -18.98 18.68
N GLN A 82 -23.61 -18.12 19.17
CA GLN A 82 -23.79 -16.80 18.58
C GLN A 82 -22.54 -15.93 18.72
N LEU A 83 -22.16 -15.25 17.64
CA LEU A 83 -21.09 -14.25 17.63
C LEU A 83 -21.66 -12.92 18.12
N THR A 84 -21.20 -12.45 19.29
CA THR A 84 -21.68 -11.21 19.93
C THR A 84 -20.77 -10.02 19.69
N ASP A 85 -19.52 -10.26 19.28
CA ASP A 85 -18.45 -9.24 19.20
C ASP A 85 -18.27 -8.71 17.77
N LEU A 86 -19.27 -8.85 16.93
CA LEU A 86 -19.24 -8.35 15.56
C LEU A 86 -19.44 -6.84 15.53
N ILE A 87 -18.65 -6.17 14.71
CA ILE A 87 -18.79 -4.73 14.45
C ILE A 87 -19.58 -4.54 13.16
N PRO A 88 -20.78 -3.96 13.21
CA PRO A 88 -21.55 -3.67 12.00
C PRO A 88 -20.89 -2.53 11.22
N LEU A 89 -20.76 -2.70 9.90
CA LEU A 89 -20.26 -1.66 8.99
C LEU A 89 -21.36 -0.92 8.23
N GLY A 90 -22.62 -1.41 8.34
CA GLY A 90 -23.75 -0.83 7.66
C GLY A 90 -24.27 -1.69 6.49
N GLN A 91 -25.14 -1.13 5.70
CA GLN A 91 -25.74 -1.76 4.54
C GLN A 91 -25.39 -0.98 3.27
N GLU A 92 -24.96 -1.71 2.26
CA GLU A 92 -24.66 -1.16 0.94
C GLU A 92 -25.94 -1.00 0.10
N GLU A 93 -25.91 -0.17 -0.95
CA GLU A 93 -27.06 0.07 -1.85
C GLU A 93 -27.59 -1.21 -2.52
N ASN A 94 -26.70 -2.19 -2.75
CA ASN A 94 -27.07 -3.50 -3.32
C ASN A 94 -27.76 -4.45 -2.31
N GLY A 95 -27.96 -4.00 -1.06
CA GLY A 95 -28.57 -4.76 0.00
C GLY A 95 -27.61 -5.69 0.75
N VAL A 96 -26.31 -5.59 0.51
CA VAL A 96 -25.29 -6.32 1.27
C VAL A 96 -25.09 -5.66 2.63
N VAL A 97 -25.16 -6.46 3.67
CA VAL A 97 -24.88 -6.09 5.05
C VAL A 97 -23.56 -6.71 5.47
N SER A 98 -22.68 -5.88 6.00
CA SER A 98 -21.31 -6.25 6.33
C SER A 98 -21.04 -6.11 7.82
N PHE A 99 -20.32 -7.10 8.37
CA PHE A 99 -19.86 -7.13 9.77
C PHE A 99 -18.39 -7.50 9.83
N VAL A 100 -17.65 -6.95 10.78
CA VAL A 100 -16.27 -7.35 11.03
C VAL A 100 -16.22 -8.30 12.21
N TRP A 101 -15.64 -9.47 11.99
CA TRP A 101 -15.28 -10.41 13.04
C TRP A 101 -13.79 -10.26 13.33
N ASN A 102 -13.47 -9.66 14.48
CA ASN A 102 -12.09 -9.38 14.92
C ASN A 102 -11.51 -10.47 15.81
N ASN A 103 -10.23 -10.31 16.15
CA ASN A 103 -9.48 -11.17 17.08
C ASN A 103 -9.37 -12.62 16.64
N LEU A 104 -9.39 -12.87 15.35
CA LEU A 104 -9.14 -14.18 14.79
C LEU A 104 -7.65 -14.54 14.95
N THR A 105 -7.36 -15.83 14.99
CA THR A 105 -6.00 -16.36 15.00
C THR A 105 -5.51 -16.50 13.55
N ALA A 106 -4.34 -15.98 13.25
CA ALA A 106 -3.75 -16.08 11.93
C ALA A 106 -3.41 -17.54 11.57
N GLY A 107 -3.62 -17.90 10.30
CA GLY A 107 -3.40 -19.24 9.79
C GLY A 107 -4.37 -20.31 10.33
N GLN A 108 -5.45 -19.89 10.99
CA GLN A 108 -6.43 -20.78 11.62
C GLN A 108 -7.64 -20.99 10.69
N SER A 109 -8.10 -22.26 10.63
CA SER A 109 -9.35 -22.60 9.96
C SER A 109 -10.54 -22.42 10.88
N TYR A 110 -11.56 -21.75 10.36
CA TYR A 110 -12.86 -21.54 10.98
C TYR A 110 -13.93 -22.23 10.14
N SER A 111 -14.68 -23.10 10.73
CA SER A 111 -15.72 -23.88 10.04
C SER A 111 -17.07 -23.72 10.70
N ASN A 112 -18.12 -24.15 10.00
CA ASN A 112 -19.49 -24.12 10.51
C ASN A 112 -19.93 -22.72 10.98
N ILE A 113 -19.67 -21.73 10.12
CA ILE A 113 -20.14 -20.36 10.31
C ILE A 113 -21.48 -20.26 9.62
N THR A 114 -22.53 -19.98 10.37
CA THR A 114 -23.91 -19.86 9.86
C THR A 114 -24.45 -18.46 10.11
N ALA A 115 -25.46 -18.05 9.35
CA ALA A 115 -26.18 -16.81 9.56
C ALA A 115 -27.66 -17.07 9.68
N LYS A 116 -28.34 -16.34 10.57
CA LYS A 116 -29.81 -16.39 10.72
C LYS A 116 -30.42 -15.01 10.48
N TYR A 117 -31.56 -14.99 9.85
CA TYR A 117 -32.36 -13.81 9.64
C TYR A 117 -33.66 -13.91 10.43
N ASP A 118 -33.92 -12.91 11.28
CA ASP A 118 -35.12 -12.81 12.12
C ASP A 118 -35.36 -14.08 12.98
N GLY A 119 -34.30 -14.75 13.40
CA GLY A 119 -34.32 -15.96 14.23
C GLY A 119 -34.81 -17.23 13.55
N GLY A 120 -35.30 -17.14 12.30
CA GLY A 120 -35.94 -18.26 11.60
C GLY A 120 -35.13 -18.84 10.44
N ARG A 121 -34.91 -18.05 9.39
CA ARG A 121 -34.15 -18.52 8.22
C ARG A 121 -32.70 -18.66 8.55
N GLU A 122 -32.07 -19.76 8.12
CA GLU A 122 -30.68 -20.05 8.33
C GLU A 122 -29.95 -20.27 6.99
N LEU A 123 -28.78 -19.69 6.82
CA LEU A 123 -27.88 -20.00 5.73
C LEU A 123 -26.97 -21.16 6.12
N SER A 124 -26.73 -22.05 5.16
CA SER A 124 -25.81 -23.18 5.33
C SER A 124 -24.42 -22.68 5.77
N GLY A 125 -23.74 -23.51 6.55
CA GLY A 125 -22.42 -23.19 7.10
C GLY A 125 -21.37 -23.00 6.03
N ILE A 126 -20.57 -21.95 6.18
CA ILE A 126 -19.36 -21.70 5.40
C ILE A 126 -18.13 -21.99 6.25
N SER A 127 -17.00 -22.09 5.59
CA SER A 127 -15.69 -22.25 6.21
C SER A 127 -14.66 -21.38 5.51
N PHE A 128 -13.68 -20.88 6.26
CA PHE A 128 -12.54 -20.17 5.71
C PHE A 128 -11.29 -20.41 6.58
N THR A 129 -10.13 -20.10 6.02
CA THR A 129 -8.86 -20.07 6.75
C THR A 129 -8.31 -18.66 6.70
N THR A 130 -7.95 -18.09 7.86
CA THR A 130 -7.31 -16.79 7.94
C THR A 130 -5.93 -16.81 7.28
N GLU A 131 -5.50 -15.66 6.79
CA GLU A 131 -4.14 -15.48 6.29
C GLU A 131 -3.10 -15.70 7.41
N ASN A 132 -1.86 -16.00 7.03
CA ASN A 132 -0.75 -15.99 7.97
C ASN A 132 -0.47 -14.57 8.46
N ASP A 133 0.06 -14.43 9.67
CA ASP A 133 0.52 -13.14 10.21
C ASP A 133 1.95 -12.89 9.73
N ALA A 134 2.11 -12.46 8.48
CA ALA A 134 3.42 -12.15 7.92
C ALA A 134 3.89 -10.78 8.43
N GLN A 135 5.17 -10.71 8.78
CA GLN A 135 5.88 -9.49 9.18
C GLN A 135 7.08 -9.29 8.24
N LEU A 136 7.49 -8.06 8.05
CA LEU A 136 8.78 -7.81 7.43
C LEU A 136 9.87 -8.39 8.34
N PRO A 137 10.85 -9.12 7.79
CA PRO A 137 12.01 -9.52 8.57
C PRO A 137 12.68 -8.30 9.22
N ASP A 138 13.13 -8.43 10.48
CA ASP A 138 13.71 -7.31 11.23
C ASP A 138 14.87 -6.65 10.49
N ASN A 139 15.71 -7.44 9.85
CA ASN A 139 16.84 -6.93 9.07
C ASN A 139 16.43 -6.14 7.82
N ILE A 140 15.17 -6.26 7.36
CA ILE A 140 14.60 -5.44 6.28
C ILE A 140 13.84 -4.26 6.87
N GLY A 141 12.93 -4.52 7.82
CA GLY A 141 12.06 -3.50 8.40
C GLY A 141 12.79 -2.43 9.19
N GLN A 142 13.90 -2.79 9.83
CA GLN A 142 14.68 -1.86 10.68
C GLN A 142 15.81 -1.13 9.95
N LEU A 143 16.06 -1.44 8.66
CA LEU A 143 17.10 -0.80 7.86
C LEU A 143 18.53 -0.89 8.45
N GLU A 144 18.85 -1.99 9.16
CA GLU A 144 20.14 -2.08 9.88
C GLU A 144 21.30 -2.64 9.04
N GLU A 145 21.02 -3.44 8.02
CA GLU A 145 22.05 -4.10 7.22
C GLU A 145 22.43 -3.27 5.99
N TRP A 146 23.50 -2.48 6.13
CA TRP A 146 24.05 -1.67 5.07
C TRP A 146 25.40 -2.18 4.60
N ASN A 147 25.66 -2.07 3.29
CA ASN A 147 26.93 -2.34 2.67
C ASN A 147 27.36 -1.13 1.83
N ALA A 148 28.59 -0.72 2.00
CA ALA A 148 29.19 0.33 1.19
C ALA A 148 30.18 -0.31 0.22
N LYS A 149 29.89 -0.28 -1.07
CA LYS A 149 30.84 -0.65 -2.12
C LYS A 149 31.67 0.58 -2.49
N GLY A 150 32.95 0.52 -2.28
CA GLY A 150 33.84 1.53 -2.78
C GLY A 150 33.88 1.54 -4.31
N VAL A 151 33.49 2.67 -4.90
CA VAL A 151 33.57 2.89 -6.35
C VAL A 151 34.78 3.81 -6.58
N LYS A 152 35.80 3.29 -7.21
CA LYS A 152 36.97 4.09 -7.60
C LYS A 152 36.74 4.69 -8.96
N TYR A 153 36.83 5.99 -9.05
CA TYR A 153 36.87 6.72 -10.32
C TYR A 153 38.30 7.22 -10.54
N GLU A 154 38.90 6.75 -11.60
CA GLU A 154 40.13 7.34 -12.10
C GLU A 154 39.77 8.63 -12.84
N GLY A 155 40.45 9.71 -12.54
CA GLY A 155 40.38 10.92 -13.35
C GLY A 155 39.47 12.03 -12.84
N ILE A 156 39.01 12.03 -11.59
CA ILE A 156 38.44 13.25 -11.01
C ILE A 156 39.52 14.04 -10.31
N GLY A 157 40.08 14.94 -11.02
CA GLY A 157 41.10 15.86 -10.53
C GLY A 157 41.45 16.84 -11.63
N ILE A 158 41.93 18.00 -11.26
CA ILE A 158 42.64 18.87 -12.16
C ILE A 158 44.05 18.30 -12.20
N ASP A 159 44.43 17.61 -13.27
CA ASP A 159 45.81 17.30 -13.53
C ASP A 159 46.44 18.57 -14.13
N VAL A 160 47.05 19.35 -13.25
CA VAL A 160 47.87 20.45 -13.65
C VAL A 160 49.20 19.83 -14.01
N SER A 161 49.43 19.53 -15.27
CA SER A 161 50.73 19.11 -15.73
C SER A 161 51.75 20.19 -15.38
N ALA A 162 52.66 19.82 -14.53
CA ALA A 162 53.49 20.71 -13.73
C ALA A 162 54.64 21.40 -14.52
N THR A 163 54.41 21.82 -15.74
CA THR A 163 55.45 22.52 -16.51
C THR A 163 55.55 24.01 -16.21
N ALA A 164 54.71 24.56 -15.35
CA ALA A 164 54.66 26.00 -15.14
C ALA A 164 54.73 26.47 -13.68
N GLY A 165 55.26 25.72 -12.76
CA GLY A 165 55.56 26.27 -11.41
C GLY A 165 54.36 26.76 -10.57
N VAL A 166 53.13 26.61 -11.04
CA VAL A 166 51.92 26.89 -10.30
C VAL A 166 51.61 25.66 -9.46
N GLY A 167 51.58 25.83 -8.17
CA GLY A 167 51.49 24.78 -7.18
C GLY A 167 50.50 23.68 -7.56
N LYS A 168 50.93 22.45 -7.35
CA LYS A 168 50.12 21.26 -7.53
C LYS A 168 48.81 21.41 -6.77
N TYR A 169 47.72 21.75 -7.43
CA TYR A 169 46.44 21.37 -6.95
C TYR A 169 46.24 19.87 -7.22
N ALA A 170 47.09 19.09 -6.60
CA ALA A 170 46.89 17.66 -6.50
C ALA A 170 45.78 17.40 -5.51
N SER A 171 44.58 17.72 -5.89
CA SER A 171 43.49 16.88 -5.42
C SER A 171 43.87 15.50 -5.96
N SER A 172 44.00 14.53 -5.05
CA SER A 172 44.23 13.15 -5.42
C SER A 172 43.43 12.85 -6.69
N PRO A 173 44.01 12.32 -7.76
CA PRO A 173 43.31 12.02 -9.01
C PRO A 173 42.19 10.99 -8.79
N TYR A 174 42.08 10.46 -7.61
CA TYR A 174 41.16 9.44 -7.24
C TYR A 174 40.30 9.94 -6.08
N ARG A 175 39.04 10.24 -6.34
CA ARG A 175 38.04 10.28 -5.29
C ARG A 175 37.34 8.94 -5.28
N SER A 176 37.39 8.26 -4.16
CA SER A 176 36.51 7.11 -3.92
C SER A 176 35.17 7.63 -3.45
N TRP A 177 34.11 7.20 -4.11
CA TRP A 177 32.77 7.34 -3.61
C TRP A 177 32.27 6.01 -3.10
N GLU A 178 31.40 6.07 -2.10
CA GLU A 178 30.75 4.90 -1.59
C GLU A 178 29.38 4.76 -2.29
N ARG A 179 29.16 3.64 -2.94
CA ARG A 179 27.84 3.21 -3.35
C ARG A 179 27.23 2.48 -2.18
N TRP A 180 26.23 3.08 -1.56
CA TRP A 180 25.49 2.48 -0.48
C TRP A 180 24.46 1.50 -1.02
N GLU A 181 24.42 0.31 -0.45
CA GLU A 181 23.42 -0.72 -0.70
C GLU A 181 22.83 -1.14 0.65
N ILE A 182 21.56 -1.43 0.65
CA ILE A 182 20.81 -1.86 1.84
C ILE A 182 20.13 -3.19 1.55
N LYS A 183 20.22 -4.12 2.46
CA LYS A 183 19.68 -5.45 2.28
C LYS A 183 18.15 -5.44 2.20
N GLY A 184 17.61 -6.08 1.18
CA GLY A 184 16.17 -6.17 0.95
C GLY A 184 15.52 -4.90 0.38
N TRP A 185 16.33 -3.87 0.08
CA TRP A 185 15.87 -2.62 -0.51
C TRP A 185 16.71 -2.26 -1.73
N GLY A 186 16.05 -1.69 -2.73
CA GLY A 186 16.69 -1.13 -3.89
C GLY A 186 16.79 0.40 -3.82
N THR A 187 17.72 0.94 -4.59
CA THR A 187 17.96 2.38 -4.68
C THR A 187 18.37 2.77 -6.09
N LEU A 188 18.36 4.05 -6.42
CA LEU A 188 18.96 4.58 -7.65
C LEU A 188 20.47 4.76 -7.59
N ASN A 189 21.13 4.37 -6.52
CA ASN A 189 22.57 4.59 -6.33
C ASN A 189 23.43 3.98 -7.45
N SER A 190 23.01 2.85 -8.02
CA SER A 190 23.73 2.25 -9.16
C SER A 190 23.74 3.16 -10.39
N LYS A 191 22.68 3.94 -10.62
CA LYS A 191 22.58 4.92 -11.70
C LYS A 191 23.46 6.15 -11.39
N THR A 192 23.28 6.73 -10.23
CA THR A 192 23.94 8.01 -9.87
C THR A 192 25.41 7.87 -9.51
N THR A 193 25.90 6.65 -9.34
CA THR A 193 27.31 6.32 -9.12
C THR A 193 27.94 5.56 -10.29
N GLN A 194 27.32 5.57 -11.47
CA GLN A 194 27.91 4.95 -12.65
C GLN A 194 29.17 5.67 -13.07
N TYR A 195 30.13 4.87 -13.53
CA TYR A 195 31.30 5.37 -14.21
C TYR A 195 30.90 5.92 -15.59
N GLY A 196 31.02 7.21 -15.79
CA GLY A 196 30.89 7.82 -17.11
C GLY A 196 32.19 7.69 -17.88
N ALA A 197 32.12 7.64 -19.21
CA ALA A 197 33.33 7.69 -20.03
C ALA A 197 34.14 8.91 -19.68
N GLU A 198 35.45 8.73 -19.47
CA GLU A 198 36.37 9.83 -19.24
C GLU A 198 36.27 10.84 -20.38
N ARG A 199 35.85 12.05 -20.09
CA ARG A 199 36.02 13.17 -21.00
C ARG A 199 37.11 14.07 -20.47
N THR A 200 38.20 14.06 -21.16
CA THR A 200 39.29 14.97 -20.91
C THR A 200 39.05 16.27 -21.66
N SER A 201 38.85 17.33 -20.94
CA SER A 201 38.74 18.67 -21.52
C SER A 201 40.04 19.42 -21.32
N ARG A 202 40.39 20.21 -22.29
CA ARG A 202 41.58 21.06 -22.23
C ARG A 202 41.17 22.52 -22.27
N PHE A 203 41.68 23.31 -21.39
CA PHE A 203 41.59 24.76 -21.49
C PHE A 203 42.95 25.41 -21.31
N THR A 204 43.07 26.62 -21.77
CA THR A 204 44.35 27.38 -21.63
C THR A 204 44.06 28.56 -20.71
N ALA A 205 44.79 28.65 -19.63
CA ALA A 205 44.84 29.80 -18.74
C ALA A 205 46.27 30.29 -18.64
N PHE A 206 46.53 31.59 -18.77
CA PHE A 206 47.85 32.17 -18.72
C PHE A 206 48.87 31.50 -19.65
N SER A 207 48.43 31.13 -20.87
CA SER A 207 49.24 30.42 -21.87
C SER A 207 49.65 29.01 -21.51
N THR A 208 49.10 28.44 -20.45
CA THR A 208 49.37 27.08 -20.01
C THR A 208 48.16 26.20 -20.28
N PRO A 209 48.31 25.08 -20.99
CA PRO A 209 47.23 24.12 -21.18
C PRO A 209 46.97 23.32 -19.90
N TYR A 210 45.75 23.26 -19.50
CA TYR A 210 45.29 22.42 -18.41
C TYR A 210 44.38 21.32 -18.96
N THR A 211 44.53 20.14 -18.43
CA THR A 211 43.68 19.00 -18.74
C THR A 211 42.91 18.65 -17.49
N TRP A 212 41.60 18.49 -17.59
CA TRP A 212 40.79 17.99 -16.48
C TRP A 212 39.85 16.92 -16.95
N THR A 213 39.62 15.97 -16.08
CA THR A 213 38.54 15.02 -16.21
C THR A 213 37.49 15.35 -15.16
N ARG A 214 36.27 15.39 -15.55
CA ARG A 214 35.19 15.85 -14.70
C ARG A 214 34.06 14.87 -14.71
N TYR A 215 33.88 14.22 -13.57
CA TYR A 215 32.77 13.33 -13.31
C TYR A 215 32.40 13.41 -11.84
N VAL A 216 31.09 13.48 -11.54
CA VAL A 216 30.58 13.47 -10.18
C VAL A 216 29.71 12.25 -10.01
N ALA A 217 29.99 11.45 -9.00
CA ALA A 217 29.18 10.30 -8.60
C ALA A 217 28.68 10.53 -7.18
N ASN A 218 27.41 10.30 -6.98
CA ASN A 218 26.77 10.50 -5.69
C ASN A 218 25.73 9.41 -5.43
N SER A 219 25.69 8.92 -4.18
CA SER A 219 24.60 8.11 -3.71
C SER A 219 23.44 9.00 -3.26
N GLY A 220 22.27 8.87 -3.91
CA GLY A 220 21.05 9.57 -3.53
C GLY A 220 20.45 9.03 -2.23
N THR A 221 20.72 7.76 -1.93
CA THR A 221 20.29 7.10 -0.69
C THR A 221 21.52 6.62 0.07
N ILE A 222 21.69 7.08 1.29
CA ILE A 222 22.85 6.76 2.12
C ILE A 222 22.43 6.35 3.53
N LYS A 223 23.31 5.63 4.21
CA LYS A 223 23.18 5.34 5.63
C LYS A 223 23.30 6.60 6.47
N THR A 224 22.44 6.77 7.45
CA THR A 224 22.55 7.82 8.47
C THR A 224 22.13 7.28 9.83
N GLU A 225 22.33 8.06 10.88
CA GLU A 225 21.84 7.76 12.21
C GLU A 225 20.29 7.81 12.23
N GLY A 226 19.69 6.77 12.76
CA GLY A 226 18.28 6.59 12.92
C GLY A 226 17.77 6.90 14.33
N ILE A 227 16.60 6.37 14.63
CA ILE A 227 16.00 6.49 15.97
C ILE A 227 16.73 5.57 16.96
N ASN A 228 16.87 6.01 18.21
CA ASN A 228 17.45 5.22 19.31
C ASN A 228 18.84 4.64 19.03
N GLY A 229 19.65 5.30 18.21
CA GLY A 229 21.01 4.86 17.86
C GLY A 229 21.07 3.77 16.78
N GLY A 230 19.93 3.39 16.20
CA GLY A 230 19.87 2.52 15.01
C GLY A 230 20.25 3.24 13.72
N ASN A 231 20.09 2.57 12.60
CA ASN A 231 20.36 3.13 11.28
C ASN A 231 19.08 3.62 10.59
N ALA A 232 19.23 4.53 9.66
CA ALA A 232 18.17 5.01 8.78
C ALA A 232 18.69 5.25 7.36
N ALA A 233 17.77 5.32 6.41
CA ALA A 233 18.04 5.73 5.05
C ALA A 233 17.85 7.26 4.92
N GLN A 234 18.90 7.97 4.56
CA GLN A 234 18.78 9.35 4.12
C GLN A 234 18.60 9.38 2.61
N ILE A 235 17.49 9.89 2.16
CA ILE A 235 17.11 10.02 0.75
C ILE A 235 17.24 11.49 0.38
N ARG A 236 17.94 11.79 -0.70
CA ARG A 236 18.22 13.18 -1.12
C ARG A 236 18.37 13.28 -2.62
N THR A 237 18.05 14.43 -3.17
CA THR A 237 18.39 14.76 -4.57
C THR A 237 19.90 14.95 -4.70
N VAL A 238 20.49 14.35 -5.72
CA VAL A 238 21.92 14.43 -5.99
C VAL A 238 22.22 14.80 -7.43
N GLY A 239 23.23 15.65 -7.61
CA GLY A 239 23.82 15.89 -8.91
C GLY A 239 24.87 14.83 -9.22
N TRP A 240 24.95 14.37 -10.48
CA TRP A 240 25.88 13.37 -10.94
C TRP A 240 26.19 13.53 -12.44
N GLY A 241 27.19 12.77 -12.91
CA GLY A 241 27.61 12.79 -14.31
C GLY A 241 28.65 13.88 -14.60
N GLU A 242 28.79 14.22 -15.87
CA GLU A 242 29.71 15.28 -16.28
C GLU A 242 29.20 16.65 -15.88
N GLY A 243 30.07 17.52 -15.51
CA GLY A 243 29.74 18.92 -15.38
C GLY A 243 30.06 19.70 -16.66
N ASN A 244 29.27 20.71 -16.94
CA ASN A 244 29.34 21.48 -18.17
C ASN A 244 30.28 22.70 -18.14
N LYS A 245 30.87 23.02 -16.98
CA LYS A 245 31.75 24.19 -16.82
C LYS A 245 33.13 23.79 -16.33
N ALA A 246 34.16 24.38 -16.93
CA ALA A 246 35.48 24.30 -16.36
C ALA A 246 35.47 24.86 -14.93
N PRO A 247 36.06 24.17 -13.93
CA PRO A 247 36.17 24.75 -12.62
C PRO A 247 37.03 26.01 -12.72
N ALA A 248 36.50 27.12 -12.22
CA ALA A 248 37.39 28.26 -11.97
C ALA A 248 38.46 27.83 -10.96
N ILE A 249 39.68 28.31 -11.12
CA ILE A 249 40.83 27.94 -10.28
C ILE A 249 40.55 28.10 -8.77
N SER A 250 39.56 28.91 -8.43
CA SER A 250 39.15 29.23 -7.04
C SER A 250 37.79 28.72 -6.58
N SER A 251 36.95 28.17 -7.43
CA SER A 251 35.49 28.02 -7.09
C SER A 251 34.90 26.62 -7.25
N GLY A 252 35.65 25.58 -7.13
CA GLY A 252 35.09 24.23 -7.09
C GLY A 252 34.48 23.75 -8.42
N PHE A 253 33.86 22.61 -8.38
CA PHE A 253 33.18 22.02 -9.54
C PHE A 253 31.86 22.77 -9.86
N GLY A 254 31.66 23.11 -11.10
CA GLY A 254 30.41 23.69 -11.57
C GLY A 254 29.29 22.66 -11.56
N ASP A 255 28.16 23.04 -12.15
CA ASP A 255 26.91 22.25 -12.16
C ASP A 255 27.10 20.84 -12.77
N CYS A 256 26.48 19.85 -12.19
CA CYS A 256 26.43 18.52 -12.75
C CYS A 256 25.46 18.47 -13.95
N GLU A 257 25.75 17.58 -14.88
CA GLU A 257 24.90 17.38 -16.07
C GLU A 257 23.53 16.82 -15.71
N ASN A 258 23.48 15.93 -14.74
CA ASN A 258 22.28 15.25 -14.30
C ASN A 258 21.94 15.57 -12.85
N SER A 259 20.65 15.51 -12.54
CA SER A 259 20.14 15.59 -11.18
C SER A 259 19.00 14.59 -11.04
N ASP A 260 19.10 13.71 -10.07
CA ASP A 260 18.06 12.73 -9.75
C ASP A 260 17.67 12.84 -8.28
N ALA A 261 16.38 12.69 -8.01
CA ALA A 261 15.90 12.45 -6.66
C ALA A 261 16.42 11.11 -6.15
N GLY A 262 16.75 11.02 -4.88
CA GLY A 262 17.04 9.74 -4.24
C GLY A 262 15.76 8.92 -4.12
N GLU A 263 15.90 7.61 -4.23
CA GLU A 263 14.81 6.67 -4.09
C GLU A 263 15.20 5.50 -3.19
N LEU A 264 14.24 5.00 -2.46
CA LEU A 264 14.33 3.77 -1.68
C LEU A 264 13.05 2.96 -1.93
N PHE A 265 13.18 1.74 -2.38
CA PHE A 265 12.05 0.86 -2.64
C PHE A 265 12.30 -0.55 -2.10
N LEU A 266 11.23 -1.20 -1.67
CA LEU A 266 11.30 -2.53 -1.09
C LEU A 266 11.56 -3.58 -2.18
N GLY A 267 12.61 -4.41 -1.98
CA GLY A 267 13.06 -5.42 -2.94
C GLY A 267 14.08 -4.89 -3.96
N ASP A 268 14.55 -5.77 -4.83
CA ASP A 268 15.60 -5.47 -5.83
C ASP A 268 15.04 -4.81 -7.10
N ASN A 269 13.73 -4.85 -7.28
CA ASN A 269 13.06 -4.33 -8.45
C ASN A 269 11.87 -3.47 -8.03
N PHE A 270 11.87 -2.22 -8.45
CA PHE A 270 10.84 -1.23 -8.16
C PHE A 270 9.41 -1.72 -8.51
N GLU A 271 9.25 -2.44 -9.61
CA GLU A 271 7.94 -2.89 -10.07
C GLU A 271 7.42 -4.12 -9.33
N LYS A 272 8.30 -4.97 -8.79
CA LYS A 272 7.93 -6.27 -8.22
C LYS A 272 7.80 -6.26 -6.71
N GLY A 273 8.52 -5.38 -6.02
CA GLY A 273 8.56 -5.39 -4.56
C GLY A 273 9.12 -6.69 -4.00
N ILE A 274 8.60 -7.14 -2.88
CA ILE A 274 8.90 -8.44 -2.25
C ILE A 274 7.63 -9.27 -2.11
N LEU A 275 7.79 -10.60 -2.07
CA LEU A 275 6.69 -11.50 -1.74
C LEU A 275 6.30 -11.31 -0.27
N PHE A 276 5.01 -11.05 -0.03
CA PHE A 276 4.44 -10.90 1.30
C PHE A 276 3.15 -11.72 1.38
N THR A 277 3.05 -12.59 2.38
CA THR A 277 2.02 -13.65 2.43
C THR A 277 0.75 -13.26 3.18
N SER A 278 0.60 -11.99 3.55
CA SER A 278 -0.63 -11.46 4.15
C SER A 278 -0.89 -10.04 3.65
N ARG A 279 -2.09 -9.54 3.90
CA ARG A 279 -2.48 -8.17 3.57
C ARG A 279 -2.32 -7.27 4.79
N PRO A 280 -1.26 -6.44 4.87
CA PRO A 280 -1.06 -5.55 6.02
C PRO A 280 -2.14 -4.47 6.04
N ARG A 281 -2.83 -4.33 7.16
CA ARG A 281 -3.82 -3.25 7.34
C ARG A 281 -3.16 -1.91 7.66
N LYS A 282 -2.00 -1.96 8.32
CA LYS A 282 -1.32 -0.75 8.80
C LYS A 282 0.18 -0.86 8.52
N ILE A 283 0.75 0.20 7.99
CA ILE A 283 2.18 0.40 7.84
C ILE A 283 2.60 1.49 8.80
N THR A 284 3.61 1.22 9.61
CA THR A 284 4.15 2.19 10.57
C THR A 284 5.63 2.41 10.28
N PHE A 285 6.05 3.66 10.25
CA PHE A 285 7.44 4.03 10.03
C PHE A 285 7.77 5.33 10.78
N TYR A 286 9.07 5.56 10.97
CA TYR A 286 9.57 6.82 11.48
C TYR A 286 10.23 7.61 10.38
N TYR A 287 10.01 8.91 10.37
CA TYR A 287 10.65 9.81 9.42
C TYR A 287 11.08 11.11 10.05
N ARG A 288 12.03 11.75 9.41
CA ARG A 288 12.42 13.13 9.59
C ARG A 288 12.58 13.72 8.19
N TYR A 289 11.96 14.85 7.93
CA TYR A 289 11.99 15.49 6.63
C TYR A 289 12.33 16.97 6.75
N ILE A 290 13.43 17.37 6.11
CA ILE A 290 13.92 18.75 6.11
C ILE A 290 13.94 19.20 4.66
N PRO A 291 12.90 19.89 4.18
CA PRO A 291 12.87 20.45 2.83
C PRO A 291 13.93 21.52 2.70
N LYS A 292 14.59 21.58 1.56
CA LYS A 292 15.57 22.60 1.28
C LYS A 292 14.94 23.92 0.86
N ASN A 293 13.78 23.86 0.24
CA ASN A 293 12.96 25.00 -0.14
C ASN A 293 11.47 24.64 -0.09
N ILE A 294 10.60 25.63 -0.28
CA ILE A 294 9.14 25.45 -0.18
C ILE A 294 8.55 24.56 -1.29
N GLN A 295 9.28 24.33 -2.36
CA GLN A 295 8.84 23.49 -3.48
C GLN A 295 9.31 22.03 -3.33
N ASP A 296 10.24 21.76 -2.43
CA ASP A 296 10.70 20.41 -2.16
C ASP A 296 9.59 19.60 -1.52
N TYR A 297 9.42 18.38 -1.96
CA TYR A 297 8.56 17.41 -1.31
C TYR A 297 9.19 16.02 -1.33
N GLY A 298 8.87 15.23 -0.33
CA GLY A 298 9.13 13.81 -0.28
C GLY A 298 7.81 13.05 -0.23
N GLU A 299 7.77 11.90 -0.85
CA GLU A 299 6.57 11.07 -0.88
C GLU A 299 6.93 9.61 -0.65
N ALA A 300 6.09 8.91 0.12
CA ALA A 300 6.10 7.45 0.22
C ALA A 300 4.84 6.90 -0.45
N VAL A 301 5.01 5.94 -1.34
CA VAL A 301 3.91 5.26 -2.02
C VAL A 301 3.91 3.79 -1.62
N PHE A 302 2.80 3.33 -1.08
CA PHE A 302 2.60 1.95 -0.66
C PHE A 302 1.65 1.27 -1.65
N VAL A 303 2.11 0.17 -2.23
CA VAL A 303 1.35 -0.60 -3.21
C VAL A 303 1.37 -2.06 -2.80
N VAL A 304 0.19 -2.66 -2.68
CA VAL A 304 0.04 -4.10 -2.48
C VAL A 304 -0.58 -4.70 -3.74
N LYS A 305 0.03 -5.74 -4.24
CA LYS A 305 -0.39 -6.45 -5.45
C LYS A 305 -0.73 -7.90 -5.12
N ASP A 306 -1.66 -8.46 -5.86
CA ASP A 306 -1.95 -9.90 -5.81
C ASP A 306 -0.89 -10.73 -6.57
N SER A 307 -1.08 -12.04 -6.60
CA SER A 307 -0.19 -12.97 -7.33
C SER A 307 -0.18 -12.75 -8.85
N GLN A 308 -1.19 -12.08 -9.38
CA GLN A 308 -1.33 -11.75 -10.81
C GLN A 308 -0.81 -10.34 -11.12
N GLN A 309 -0.24 -9.65 -10.12
CA GLN A 309 0.28 -8.28 -10.21
C GLN A 309 -0.80 -7.19 -10.31
N ASN A 310 -2.06 -7.49 -10.04
CA ASN A 310 -3.09 -6.47 -9.92
C ASN A 310 -2.92 -5.70 -8.60
N ILE A 311 -3.13 -4.39 -8.63
CA ILE A 311 -3.07 -3.57 -7.43
C ILE A 311 -4.34 -3.80 -6.62
N ILE A 312 -4.19 -4.30 -5.39
CA ILE A 312 -5.30 -4.55 -4.45
C ILE A 312 -5.39 -3.51 -3.34
N ALA A 313 -4.33 -2.77 -3.09
CA ALA A 313 -4.34 -1.59 -2.24
C ALA A 313 -3.22 -0.64 -2.63
N THR A 314 -3.48 0.65 -2.52
CA THR A 314 -2.47 1.70 -2.71
C THR A 314 -2.73 2.87 -1.77
N LYS A 315 -1.66 3.48 -1.29
CA LYS A 315 -1.73 4.69 -0.47
C LYS A 315 -0.48 5.51 -0.65
N SER A 316 -0.63 6.82 -0.79
CA SER A 316 0.46 7.79 -0.79
C SER A 316 0.49 8.58 0.50
N PHE A 317 1.68 8.97 0.91
CA PHE A 317 1.93 9.86 2.04
C PHE A 317 2.96 10.90 1.65
N LYS A 318 2.61 12.17 1.74
CA LYS A 318 3.55 13.29 1.60
C LYS A 318 4.18 13.61 2.94
N PHE A 319 5.51 13.68 2.96
CA PHE A 319 6.24 14.04 4.16
C PHE A 319 6.06 15.52 4.49
N GLU A 320 5.62 15.80 5.71
CA GLU A 320 5.61 17.14 6.24
C GLU A 320 6.96 17.49 6.87
N SER A 321 7.32 18.79 6.89
CA SER A 321 8.57 19.24 7.50
C SER A 321 8.65 18.88 8.97
N GLN A 322 9.61 18.02 9.33
CA GLN A 322 9.83 17.52 10.70
C GLN A 322 11.34 17.46 10.98
N SER A 323 11.80 18.26 11.94
CA SER A 323 13.21 18.27 12.35
C SER A 323 13.57 17.11 13.29
N SER A 324 12.57 16.51 13.94
CA SER A 324 12.71 15.38 14.86
C SER A 324 12.12 14.12 14.25
N TRP A 325 12.58 12.95 14.72
CA TRP A 325 11.98 11.68 14.34
C TRP A 325 10.51 11.62 14.77
N THR A 326 9.63 11.45 13.82
CA THR A 326 8.19 11.38 14.00
C THR A 326 7.69 10.03 13.50
N GLN A 327 6.86 9.38 14.31
CA GLN A 327 6.19 8.15 13.92
C GLN A 327 4.95 8.46 13.11
N GLU A 328 4.79 7.79 11.99
CA GLU A 328 3.59 7.84 11.17
C GLU A 328 2.99 6.45 11.00
N SER A 329 1.68 6.39 10.84
CA SER A 329 0.95 5.14 10.60
C SER A 329 -0.08 5.35 9.50
N ILE A 330 0.03 4.53 8.47
CA ILE A 330 -0.83 4.58 7.30
C ILE A 330 -1.72 3.34 7.28
N LEU A 331 -3.01 3.55 7.13
CA LEU A 331 -3.98 2.47 6.94
C LEU A 331 -4.12 2.16 5.45
N LEU A 332 -4.01 0.89 5.11
CA LEU A 332 -4.32 0.37 3.79
C LEU A 332 -5.76 -0.14 3.77
N GLU A 333 -6.49 0.27 2.76
CA GLU A 333 -7.85 -0.16 2.48
C GLU A 333 -7.83 -1.05 1.25
N TYR A 334 -8.38 -2.25 1.41
CA TYR A 334 -8.50 -3.23 0.34
C TYR A 334 -9.89 -3.12 -0.25
N GLY A 335 -9.97 -2.83 -1.55
CA GLY A 335 -11.25 -2.85 -2.26
C GLY A 335 -11.85 -4.24 -2.26
N VAL A 336 -13.17 -4.32 -2.18
CA VAL A 336 -13.91 -5.54 -2.50
C VAL A 336 -13.88 -5.64 -4.03
N THR A 337 -13.02 -6.49 -4.55
CA THR A 337 -12.97 -6.80 -5.98
C THR A 337 -13.84 -7.99 -6.28
#